data_08670da451059c8dcdb1ebd5b4e1fce4
#
_entry.id   08670da451059c8dcdb1ebd5b4e1fce4
#
_cell.length_a   1.000
_cell.length_b   1.000
_cell.length_c   1.000
_cell.angle_alpha   90.00
_cell.angle_beta   90.00
_cell.angle_gamma   90.00
#
_symmetry.space_group_name_H-M   'P 1'
#
loop_
_entity.id
_entity.type
_entity.pdbx_description
1 polymer ?
#
loop_
_entity_poly.entity_id
_entity_poly.type
_entity_poly.pdbx_seq_one_letter_code
_entity_poly.pdbx_strand_id
1 'polypeptide(L)'
;MENPQPLFDPSRPPFGHALFTDAVVSAIEGGRVAHGWLLTGPQGVGKSAMACMAAAWMLRETEGQTSFVETKGMVVDPDDPGSNLVCKGHHPDLLVIRPEIKDNKSGQIKLDQIRKLVGFLGHKPGRGGWRVAIIDSMDQVNRNGANALLKLLEEPPERTMLFLIASRPGRLPPTVRSRCRVVRIPALDGENCRTIVANAMPEEPEGRISDLARLSEGAPGRALSLAASRSDGLYRTACALLTEPRLDEGALAALCEKWGKGGADGQAARDGATWLVSRLLRLAALSASGSANSPGHHPVCSFEAAVISVLALRHNQASLADRHATFVRSAAQMDGLYLDFGHFLSRELFWLRGKSLP
;
A
#
# COMPACT_ATOMS: atom_id res chain seq x y z
N MET A 1 -18.50 -19.53 5.21
CA MET A 1 -18.42 -18.05 5.31
C MET A 1 -17.05 -17.76 5.91
N GLU A 2 -16.11 -17.30 5.09
CA GLU A 2 -14.81 -16.88 5.59
C GLU A 2 -15.01 -15.75 6.59
N ASN A 3 -14.43 -15.91 7.76
CA ASN A 3 -14.45 -14.89 8.81
C ASN A 3 -13.71 -13.66 8.23
N PRO A 4 -14.34 -12.49 8.06
CA PRO A 4 -13.69 -11.35 7.46
C PRO A 4 -12.44 -11.03 8.29
N GLN A 5 -11.30 -10.91 7.63
CA GLN A 5 -10.07 -10.51 8.31
C GLN A 5 -10.31 -9.16 9.00
N PRO A 6 -9.85 -9.00 10.25
CA PRO A 6 -10.04 -7.75 10.98
C PRO A 6 -9.45 -6.58 10.19
N LEU A 7 -10.13 -5.45 10.19
CA LEU A 7 -9.74 -4.26 9.42
C LEU A 7 -8.44 -3.67 9.96
N PHE A 8 -8.24 -3.71 11.27
CA PHE A 8 -7.00 -3.41 11.96
C PHE A 8 -7.04 -4.01 13.38
N ASP A 9 -5.86 -4.12 14.01
CA ASP A 9 -5.73 -4.58 15.38
C ASP A 9 -5.60 -3.37 16.32
N PRO A 10 -6.57 -3.11 17.19
CA PRO A 10 -6.54 -1.96 18.10
C PRO A 10 -5.45 -2.06 19.17
N SER A 11 -5.00 -3.28 19.50
CA SER A 11 -3.85 -3.50 20.40
C SER A 11 -2.51 -3.11 19.77
N ARG A 12 -2.50 -2.94 18.44
CA ARG A 12 -1.34 -2.56 17.63
C ARG A 12 -1.68 -1.37 16.73
N PRO A 13 -1.94 -0.18 17.32
CA PRO A 13 -2.36 0.97 16.54
C PRO A 13 -1.30 1.35 15.50
N PRO A 14 -1.72 1.92 14.35
CA PRO A 14 -0.78 2.42 13.34
C PRO A 14 0.18 3.41 13.97
N PHE A 15 1.47 3.21 13.71
CA PHE A 15 2.55 3.93 14.36
C PHE A 15 3.13 5.02 13.44
N GLY A 16 3.59 6.15 14.00
CA GLY A 16 4.39 7.13 13.26
C GLY A 16 3.62 8.14 12.40
N HIS A 17 2.29 8.27 12.56
CA HIS A 17 1.47 9.15 11.73
C HIS A 17 0.66 10.19 12.53
N ALA A 18 1.27 10.79 13.55
CA ALA A 18 0.64 11.79 14.43
C ALA A 18 -0.02 12.95 13.64
N LEU A 19 0.59 13.40 12.54
CA LEU A 19 0.02 14.46 11.69
C LEU A 19 -1.39 14.16 11.19
N PHE A 20 -1.71 12.90 10.90
CA PHE A 20 -3.05 12.51 10.47
C PHE A 20 -4.02 12.50 11.64
N THR A 21 -3.65 11.85 12.74
CA THR A 21 -4.51 11.75 13.93
C THR A 21 -4.85 13.12 14.50
N ASP A 22 -3.85 13.98 14.65
CA ASP A 22 -4.04 15.34 15.12
C ASP A 22 -4.91 16.18 14.18
N ALA A 23 -4.76 15.98 12.86
CA ALA A 23 -5.57 16.68 11.87
C ALA A 23 -7.05 16.27 11.92
N VAL A 24 -7.35 14.97 12.16
CA VAL A 24 -8.73 14.46 12.28
C VAL A 24 -9.35 14.94 13.60
N VAL A 25 -8.65 14.77 14.72
CA VAL A 25 -9.12 15.21 16.05
C VAL A 25 -9.42 16.71 16.04
N SER A 26 -8.47 17.54 15.63
CA SER A 26 -8.65 18.99 15.57
C SER A 26 -9.79 19.44 14.65
N ALA A 27 -10.04 18.72 13.56
CA ALA A 27 -11.16 19.03 12.66
C ALA A 27 -12.51 18.77 13.34
N ILE A 28 -12.64 17.66 14.07
CA ILE A 28 -13.87 17.26 14.74
C ILE A 28 -14.13 18.18 15.94
N GLU A 29 -13.14 18.43 16.79
CA GLU A 29 -13.24 19.32 17.96
C GLU A 29 -13.50 20.76 17.56
N GLY A 30 -12.88 21.23 16.47
CA GLY A 30 -13.05 22.59 15.95
C GLY A 30 -14.38 22.84 15.22
N GLY A 31 -15.26 21.83 15.08
CA GLY A 31 -16.56 21.94 14.42
C GLY A 31 -16.50 22.24 12.91
N ARG A 32 -15.31 22.28 12.29
CA ARG A 32 -15.08 22.48 10.86
C ARG A 32 -14.60 21.20 10.19
N VAL A 33 -15.48 20.22 10.15
CA VAL A 33 -15.15 18.91 9.61
C VAL A 33 -15.20 18.93 8.09
N ALA A 34 -14.06 18.72 7.45
CA ALA A 34 -14.04 18.35 6.02
C ALA A 34 -14.65 16.95 5.90
N HIS A 35 -15.71 16.81 5.10
CA HIS A 35 -16.39 15.52 4.93
C HIS A 35 -15.58 14.51 4.10
N GLY A 36 -14.79 14.97 3.14
CA GLY A 36 -13.94 14.14 2.30
C GLY A 36 -12.46 14.28 2.68
N TRP A 37 -11.81 13.17 3.02
CA TRP A 37 -10.38 13.10 3.33
C TRP A 37 -9.69 12.19 2.32
N LEU A 38 -8.64 12.70 1.67
CA LEU A 38 -7.85 11.93 0.72
C LEU A 38 -6.48 11.60 1.35
N LEU A 39 -6.31 10.34 1.76
CA LEU A 39 -5.07 9.83 2.30
C LEU A 39 -4.18 9.38 1.16
N THR A 40 -3.04 10.04 0.99
CA THR A 40 -2.07 9.73 -0.08
C THR A 40 -0.75 9.27 0.49
N GLY A 41 -0.01 8.45 -0.24
CA GLY A 41 1.31 7.96 0.20
C GLY A 41 1.65 6.59 -0.38
N PRO A 42 2.83 6.05 -0.08
CA PRO A 42 3.27 4.76 -0.60
C PRO A 42 2.29 3.62 -0.29
N GLN A 43 2.22 2.63 -1.19
CA GLN A 43 1.44 1.41 -0.93
C GLN A 43 2.07 0.65 0.25
N GLY A 44 1.22 0.15 1.16
CA GLY A 44 1.68 -0.60 2.33
C GLY A 44 2.15 0.25 3.52
N VAL A 45 2.05 1.59 3.46
CA VAL A 45 2.47 2.48 4.56
C VAL A 45 1.49 2.52 5.75
N GLY A 46 0.30 1.91 5.61
CA GLY A 46 -0.70 1.87 6.68
C GLY A 46 -1.90 2.79 6.49
N LYS A 47 -2.12 3.40 5.30
CA LYS A 47 -3.24 4.32 5.04
C LYS A 47 -4.61 3.73 5.40
N SER A 48 -4.86 2.46 5.06
CA SER A 48 -6.11 1.77 5.36
C SER A 48 -6.29 1.59 6.87
N ALA A 49 -5.25 1.16 7.58
CA ALA A 49 -5.28 1.03 9.03
C ALA A 49 -5.53 2.38 9.72
N MET A 50 -4.94 3.47 9.23
CA MET A 50 -5.18 4.83 9.73
C MET A 50 -6.63 5.26 9.54
N ALA A 51 -7.22 5.01 8.36
CA ALA A 51 -8.63 5.33 8.11
C ALA A 51 -9.56 4.49 8.99
N CYS A 52 -9.25 3.19 9.19
CA CYS A 52 -10.02 2.32 10.08
C CYS A 52 -9.90 2.73 11.56
N MET A 53 -8.71 3.14 12.01
CA MET A 53 -8.50 3.68 13.35
C MET A 53 -9.32 4.96 13.57
N ALA A 54 -9.32 5.88 12.61
CA ALA A 54 -10.15 7.08 12.68
C ALA A 54 -11.64 6.74 12.73
N ALA A 55 -12.09 5.75 11.93
CA ALA A 55 -13.46 5.26 11.96
C ALA A 55 -13.81 4.65 13.32
N ALA A 56 -12.95 3.83 13.92
CA ALA A 56 -13.16 3.24 15.24
C ALA A 56 -13.29 4.31 16.33
N TRP A 57 -12.40 5.31 16.28
CA TRP A 57 -12.45 6.44 17.21
C TRP A 57 -13.75 7.29 17.07
N MET A 58 -14.25 7.49 15.83
CA MET A 58 -15.47 8.25 15.56
C MET A 58 -16.75 7.48 15.92
N LEU A 59 -16.74 6.16 15.79
CA LEU A 59 -17.91 5.29 15.96
C LEU A 59 -17.95 4.58 17.33
N ARG A 60 -17.12 5.00 18.28
CA ARG A 60 -17.13 4.47 19.65
C ARG A 60 -18.45 4.77 20.34
N GLU A 61 -18.86 3.88 21.28
CA GLU A 61 -20.13 3.97 22.02
C GLU A 61 -19.99 4.60 23.40
N THR A 62 -18.81 4.80 23.93
CA THR A 62 -18.59 5.37 25.26
C THR A 62 -19.12 6.81 25.32
N GLU A 63 -20.41 6.94 25.63
CA GLU A 63 -21.02 8.19 26.06
C GLU A 63 -20.59 8.46 27.52
N GLY A 64 -19.89 9.56 27.74
CA GLY A 64 -19.70 10.10 29.10
C GLY A 64 -18.26 10.34 29.53
N GLN A 65 -17.26 9.84 28.83
CA GLN A 65 -15.91 10.34 29.02
C GLN A 65 -15.59 11.35 27.94
N THR A 66 -16.18 12.53 28.06
CA THR A 66 -15.65 13.77 27.49
C THR A 66 -14.27 14.15 28.09
N SER A 67 -13.53 13.16 28.53
CA SER A 67 -12.10 13.30 28.83
C SER A 67 -11.28 13.30 27.53
N PHE A 68 -11.75 14.09 26.54
CA PHE A 68 -10.95 14.47 25.37
C PHE A 68 -9.71 15.29 25.77
N VAL A 69 -9.55 15.60 27.04
CA VAL A 69 -8.65 16.67 27.48
C VAL A 69 -7.23 16.20 27.78
N GLU A 70 -6.94 14.91 27.86
CA GLU A 70 -5.59 14.49 28.33
C GLU A 70 -4.81 13.53 27.45
N THR A 71 -5.38 12.95 26.40
CA THR A 71 -4.56 12.19 25.46
C THR A 71 -4.34 12.98 24.18
N LYS A 72 -3.16 13.56 24.04
CA LYS A 72 -2.66 14.07 22.74
C LYS A 72 -2.63 12.93 21.75
N GLY A 73 -3.71 12.76 20.98
CA GLY A 73 -3.77 11.75 19.95
C GLY A 73 -5.10 10.95 19.91
N MET A 74 -5.29 10.26 18.82
CA MET A 74 -6.44 9.38 18.58
C MET A 74 -6.18 8.03 19.28
N VAL A 75 -6.86 7.76 20.38
CA VAL A 75 -6.78 6.49 21.11
C VAL A 75 -8.05 5.68 20.82
N VAL A 76 -7.89 4.42 20.43
CA VAL A 76 -8.98 3.46 20.24
C VAL A 76 -8.94 2.48 21.39
N ASP A 77 -10.03 2.43 22.16
CA ASP A 77 -10.21 1.44 23.20
C ASP A 77 -10.67 0.11 22.58
N PRO A 78 -9.90 -0.98 22.69
CA PRO A 78 -10.30 -2.28 22.17
C PRO A 78 -11.53 -2.87 22.88
N ASP A 79 -11.83 -2.46 24.09
CA ASP A 79 -12.95 -2.94 24.89
C ASP A 79 -14.25 -2.13 24.61
N ASP A 80 -14.16 -0.99 23.91
CA ASP A 80 -15.34 -0.25 23.47
C ASP A 80 -16.12 -1.04 22.41
N PRO A 81 -17.45 -1.27 22.59
CA PRO A 81 -18.24 -2.09 21.69
C PRO A 81 -18.28 -1.55 20.25
N GLY A 82 -18.39 -0.23 20.07
CA GLY A 82 -18.41 0.42 18.77
C GLY A 82 -17.07 0.25 18.04
N SER A 83 -15.97 0.56 18.72
CA SER A 83 -14.61 0.38 18.21
C SER A 83 -14.34 -1.08 17.83
N ASN A 84 -14.75 -2.03 18.67
CA ASN A 84 -14.59 -3.47 18.42
C ASN A 84 -15.35 -3.92 17.15
N LEU A 85 -16.60 -3.43 16.96
CA LEU A 85 -17.36 -3.70 15.74
C LEU A 85 -16.69 -3.13 14.50
N VAL A 86 -16.09 -1.95 14.59
CA VAL A 86 -15.30 -1.38 13.49
C VAL A 86 -14.08 -2.25 13.18
N CYS A 87 -13.31 -2.65 14.19
CA CYS A 87 -12.14 -3.51 14.01
C CYS A 87 -12.49 -4.81 13.29
N LYS A 88 -13.65 -5.40 13.60
CA LYS A 88 -14.18 -6.61 12.97
C LYS A 88 -14.85 -6.36 11.61
N GLY A 89 -15.02 -5.11 11.20
CA GLY A 89 -15.69 -4.74 9.94
C GLY A 89 -17.21 -4.90 9.97
N HIS A 90 -17.83 -4.94 11.15
CA HIS A 90 -19.26 -5.23 11.34
C HIS A 90 -20.07 -4.04 11.89
N HIS A 91 -19.48 -2.85 12.02
CA HIS A 91 -20.23 -1.70 12.54
C HIS A 91 -21.28 -1.24 11.52
N PRO A 92 -22.57 -1.06 11.94
CA PRO A 92 -23.68 -0.73 11.03
C PRO A 92 -23.50 0.64 10.33
N ASP A 93 -22.79 1.57 10.95
CA ASP A 93 -22.50 2.90 10.40
C ASP A 93 -21.10 3.02 9.78
N LEU A 94 -20.46 1.87 9.47
CA LEU A 94 -19.22 1.80 8.71
C LEU A 94 -19.44 1.05 7.39
N LEU A 95 -18.98 1.63 6.29
CA LEU A 95 -18.87 0.93 4.99
C LEU A 95 -17.46 1.01 4.45
N VAL A 96 -16.82 -0.14 4.24
CA VAL A 96 -15.51 -0.24 3.61
C VAL A 96 -15.67 -0.84 2.22
N ILE A 97 -15.23 -0.09 1.20
CA ILE A 97 -15.19 -0.54 -0.18
C ILE A 97 -13.75 -0.87 -0.55
N ARG A 98 -13.55 -2.09 -1.02
CA ARG A 98 -12.29 -2.59 -1.58
C ARG A 98 -12.51 -3.14 -2.98
N PRO A 99 -11.45 -3.20 -3.80
CA PRO A 99 -11.52 -3.88 -5.10
C PRO A 99 -11.93 -5.35 -4.92
N GLU A 100 -12.89 -5.81 -5.72
CA GLU A 100 -13.23 -7.23 -5.78
C GLU A 100 -12.16 -7.94 -6.62
N ILE A 101 -11.40 -8.82 -5.99
CA ILE A 101 -10.48 -9.72 -6.70
C ILE A 101 -11.31 -10.91 -7.19
N LYS A 102 -11.54 -11.00 -8.51
CA LYS A 102 -12.13 -12.18 -9.16
C LYS A 102 -11.13 -12.75 -10.15
N ASP A 103 -10.98 -14.08 -10.13
CA ASP A 103 -10.15 -14.82 -11.08
C ASP A 103 -8.70 -14.34 -11.18
N ASN A 104 -8.05 -14.02 -10.03
CA ASN A 104 -6.68 -13.50 -9.96
C ASN A 104 -6.42 -12.21 -10.75
N LYS A 105 -7.47 -11.42 -11.03
CA LYS A 105 -7.35 -10.14 -11.73
C LYS A 105 -7.18 -9.00 -10.75
N SER A 106 -6.39 -8.02 -11.12
CA SER A 106 -6.34 -6.72 -10.45
C SER A 106 -7.76 -6.16 -10.32
N GLY A 107 -8.26 -6.10 -9.08
CA GLY A 107 -9.63 -5.72 -8.82
C GLY A 107 -9.87 -4.26 -9.17
N GLN A 108 -11.03 -3.98 -9.77
CA GLN A 108 -11.53 -2.62 -9.94
C GLN A 108 -12.72 -2.41 -9.01
N ILE A 109 -12.82 -1.20 -8.46
CA ILE A 109 -14.01 -0.77 -7.75
C ILE A 109 -15.07 -0.38 -8.78
N LYS A 110 -16.18 -1.14 -8.80
CA LYS A 110 -17.27 -0.97 -9.77
C LYS A 110 -18.18 0.18 -9.38
N LEU A 111 -18.87 0.75 -10.38
CA LEU A 111 -19.85 1.82 -10.19
C LEU A 111 -20.94 1.43 -9.17
N ASP A 112 -21.39 0.18 -9.17
CA ASP A 112 -22.46 -0.28 -8.25
C ASP A 112 -22.00 -0.29 -6.77
N GLN A 113 -20.71 -0.54 -6.50
CA GLN A 113 -20.16 -0.40 -5.16
C GLN A 113 -20.19 1.07 -4.71
N ILE A 114 -19.87 2.00 -5.60
CA ILE A 114 -19.94 3.44 -5.33
C ILE A 114 -21.40 3.89 -5.14
N ARG A 115 -22.35 3.37 -5.93
CA ARG A 115 -23.78 3.67 -5.73
C ARG A 115 -24.28 3.18 -4.36
N LYS A 116 -23.87 1.98 -3.93
CA LYS A 116 -24.17 1.47 -2.57
C LYS A 116 -23.65 2.41 -1.49
N LEU A 117 -22.42 2.95 -1.67
CA LEU A 117 -21.81 3.90 -0.74
C LEU A 117 -22.62 5.20 -0.67
N VAL A 118 -23.01 5.76 -1.83
CA VAL A 118 -23.83 6.98 -1.88
C VAL A 118 -25.18 6.76 -1.16
N GLY A 119 -25.84 5.63 -1.41
CA GLY A 119 -27.06 5.23 -0.71
C GLY A 119 -26.84 5.08 0.80
N PHE A 120 -25.75 4.41 1.20
CA PHE A 120 -25.40 4.22 2.61
C PHE A 120 -25.22 5.56 3.34
N LEU A 121 -24.47 6.51 2.80
CA LEU A 121 -24.25 7.81 3.42
C LEU A 121 -25.49 8.72 3.37
N GLY A 122 -26.41 8.50 2.44
CA GLY A 122 -27.68 9.23 2.35
C GLY A 122 -28.69 8.93 3.47
N HIS A 123 -28.51 7.84 4.24
CA HIS A 123 -29.39 7.51 5.36
C HIS A 123 -28.85 8.12 6.67
N LYS A 124 -29.75 8.34 7.65
CA LYS A 124 -29.33 8.78 8.98
C LYS A 124 -28.54 7.69 9.70
N PRO A 125 -27.55 8.05 10.56
CA PRO A 125 -26.83 7.10 11.39
C PRO A 125 -27.77 6.25 12.24
N GLY A 126 -27.53 4.93 12.28
CA GLY A 126 -28.37 4.01 13.04
C GLY A 126 -28.29 4.20 14.56
N ARG A 127 -27.15 4.72 15.05
CA ARG A 127 -26.88 4.97 16.47
C ARG A 127 -26.75 6.46 16.82
N GLY A 128 -27.24 7.36 15.96
CA GLY A 128 -27.28 8.80 16.23
C GLY A 128 -25.95 9.56 16.15
N GLY A 129 -24.84 8.85 15.89
CA GLY A 129 -23.48 9.39 15.77
C GLY A 129 -23.10 9.79 14.35
N TRP A 130 -21.92 9.34 13.93
CA TRP A 130 -21.37 9.52 12.59
C TRP A 130 -21.66 8.34 11.68
N ARG A 131 -21.68 8.56 10.36
CA ARG A 131 -21.49 7.54 9.33
C ARG A 131 -20.15 7.71 8.68
N VAL A 132 -19.41 6.60 8.59
CA VAL A 132 -18.07 6.61 8.02
C VAL A 132 -18.00 5.66 6.83
N ALA A 133 -17.44 6.14 5.73
CA ALA A 133 -17.15 5.30 4.57
C ALA A 133 -15.67 5.38 4.23
N ILE A 134 -15.10 4.24 3.83
CA ILE A 134 -13.69 4.12 3.41
C ILE A 134 -13.65 3.52 2.02
N ILE A 135 -12.99 4.18 1.07
CA ILE A 135 -12.69 3.63 -0.26
C ILE A 135 -11.19 3.31 -0.34
N ASP A 136 -10.87 2.03 -0.32
CA ASP A 136 -9.51 1.51 -0.39
C ASP A 136 -9.37 0.55 -1.59
N SER A 137 -8.87 1.00 -2.72
CA SER A 137 -8.09 2.14 -3.17
C SER A 137 -8.85 3.00 -4.19
N MET A 138 -8.89 4.31 -3.99
CA MET A 138 -9.60 5.23 -4.90
C MET A 138 -8.97 5.29 -6.30
N ASP A 139 -7.69 5.05 -6.44
CA ASP A 139 -6.98 4.99 -7.73
C ASP A 139 -7.32 3.75 -8.59
N GLN A 140 -8.15 2.85 -8.08
CA GLN A 140 -8.75 1.71 -8.80
C GLN A 140 -10.24 1.94 -9.14
N VAL A 141 -10.79 3.09 -8.78
CA VAL A 141 -12.15 3.50 -9.17
C VAL A 141 -12.11 4.04 -10.61
N ASN A 142 -13.00 3.53 -11.47
CA ASN A 142 -13.11 4.03 -12.83
C ASN A 142 -13.70 5.46 -12.88
N ARG A 143 -13.59 6.13 -14.04
CA ARG A 143 -14.03 7.52 -14.21
C ARG A 143 -15.52 7.73 -13.86
N ASN A 144 -16.39 6.78 -14.21
CA ASN A 144 -17.81 6.86 -13.93
C ASN A 144 -18.09 6.75 -12.42
N GLY A 145 -17.40 5.85 -11.71
CA GLY A 145 -17.46 5.75 -10.26
C GLY A 145 -16.95 7.02 -9.57
N ALA A 146 -15.82 7.57 -10.04
CA ALA A 146 -15.29 8.82 -9.50
C ALA A 146 -16.28 9.99 -9.69
N ASN A 147 -16.95 10.09 -10.83
CA ASN A 147 -17.96 11.11 -11.08
C ASN A 147 -19.20 10.93 -10.19
N ALA A 148 -19.60 9.70 -9.88
CA ALA A 148 -20.74 9.43 -8.99
C ALA A 148 -20.49 9.92 -7.54
N LEU A 149 -19.22 10.05 -7.13
CA LEU A 149 -18.86 10.58 -5.81
C LEU A 149 -18.90 12.11 -5.73
N LEU A 150 -18.85 12.83 -6.86
CA LEU A 150 -18.73 14.29 -6.86
C LEU A 150 -19.88 14.97 -6.13
N LYS A 151 -21.12 14.52 -6.37
CA LYS A 151 -22.30 15.08 -5.69
C LYS A 151 -22.20 14.93 -4.16
N LEU A 152 -21.74 13.77 -3.70
CA LEU A 152 -21.55 13.50 -2.28
C LEU A 152 -20.43 14.36 -1.66
N LEU A 153 -19.38 14.64 -2.42
CA LEU A 153 -18.28 15.51 -1.97
C LEU A 153 -18.64 16.99 -1.98
N GLU A 154 -19.59 17.40 -2.85
CA GLU A 154 -20.08 18.80 -2.94
C GLU A 154 -21.15 19.10 -1.89
N GLU A 155 -22.08 18.17 -1.69
CA GLU A 155 -23.23 18.32 -0.78
C GLU A 155 -23.27 17.10 0.17
N PRO A 156 -22.31 17.00 1.11
CA PRO A 156 -22.25 15.86 2.00
C PRO A 156 -23.42 15.87 3.01
N PRO A 157 -24.04 14.72 3.29
CA PRO A 157 -25.01 14.62 4.36
C PRO A 157 -24.40 14.94 5.73
N GLU A 158 -25.20 15.42 6.64
CA GLU A 158 -24.76 15.74 8.00
C GLU A 158 -24.16 14.50 8.70
N ARG A 159 -23.15 14.71 9.53
CA ARG A 159 -22.46 13.65 10.31
C ARG A 159 -21.96 12.48 9.46
N THR A 160 -21.48 12.78 8.26
CA THR A 160 -20.83 11.80 7.40
C THR A 160 -19.33 12.08 7.24
N MET A 161 -18.53 11.04 7.17
CA MET A 161 -17.09 11.11 6.90
C MET A 161 -16.71 10.14 5.80
N LEU A 162 -15.98 10.60 4.79
CA LEU A 162 -15.51 9.81 3.67
C LEU A 162 -13.97 9.82 3.62
N PHE A 163 -13.35 8.67 3.86
CA PHE A 163 -11.92 8.47 3.68
C PHE A 163 -11.65 7.84 2.32
N LEU A 164 -10.92 8.55 1.47
CA LEU A 164 -10.44 8.07 0.18
C LEU A 164 -8.95 7.74 0.29
N ILE A 165 -8.56 6.53 -0.07
CA ILE A 165 -7.17 6.08 0.00
C ILE A 165 -6.61 5.97 -1.40
N ALA A 166 -5.46 6.62 -1.66
CA ALA A 166 -4.80 6.55 -2.94
C ALA A 166 -3.27 6.42 -2.80
N SER A 167 -2.71 5.47 -3.52
CA SER A 167 -1.26 5.32 -3.63
C SER A 167 -0.69 6.07 -4.84
N ARG A 168 -1.52 6.36 -5.83
CA ARG A 168 -1.19 7.09 -7.06
C ARG A 168 -2.16 8.26 -7.27
N PRO A 169 -2.06 9.33 -6.46
CA PRO A 169 -3.04 10.43 -6.49
C PRO A 169 -3.11 11.16 -7.84
N GLY A 170 -2.09 11.04 -8.69
CA GLY A 170 -2.10 11.56 -10.06
C GLY A 170 -3.10 10.86 -10.99
N ARG A 171 -3.59 9.67 -10.64
CA ARG A 171 -4.64 8.96 -11.40
C ARG A 171 -6.05 9.44 -11.07
N LEU A 172 -6.23 10.13 -9.95
CA LEU A 172 -7.52 10.65 -9.54
C LEU A 172 -7.87 11.90 -10.36
N PRO A 173 -9.16 12.06 -10.75
CA PRO A 173 -9.63 13.28 -11.37
C PRO A 173 -9.33 14.51 -10.48
N PRO A 174 -8.88 15.62 -11.06
CA PRO A 174 -8.65 16.86 -10.30
C PRO A 174 -9.89 17.34 -9.53
N THR A 175 -11.08 17.06 -10.06
CA THR A 175 -12.38 17.39 -9.47
C THR A 175 -12.64 16.69 -8.15
N VAL A 176 -12.16 15.44 -7.96
CA VAL A 176 -12.22 14.73 -6.68
C VAL A 176 -11.19 15.29 -5.71
N ARG A 177 -9.95 15.51 -6.18
CA ARG A 177 -8.87 16.00 -5.32
C ARG A 177 -9.14 17.41 -4.75
N SER A 178 -9.75 18.29 -5.54
CA SER A 178 -10.07 19.67 -5.12
C SER A 178 -11.15 19.77 -4.04
N ARG A 179 -11.93 18.69 -3.84
CA ARG A 179 -13.04 18.65 -2.87
C ARG A 179 -12.68 17.84 -1.61
N CYS A 180 -11.47 17.33 -1.54
CA CYS A 180 -11.01 16.55 -0.39
C CYS A 180 -9.89 17.30 0.35
N ARG A 181 -9.89 17.17 1.67
CA ARG A 181 -8.71 17.50 2.47
C ARG A 181 -7.64 16.45 2.23
N VAL A 182 -6.58 16.84 1.55
CA VAL A 182 -5.48 15.92 1.21
C VAL A 182 -4.54 15.81 2.41
N VAL A 183 -4.30 14.56 2.86
CA VAL A 183 -3.30 14.26 3.89
C VAL A 183 -2.28 13.29 3.29
N ARG A 184 -1.02 13.70 3.35
CA ARG A 184 0.09 12.86 2.91
C ARG A 184 0.59 12.01 4.07
N ILE A 185 0.54 10.70 3.89
CA ILE A 185 1.10 9.71 4.81
C ILE A 185 2.48 9.32 4.25
N PRO A 186 3.58 9.81 4.83
CA PRO A 186 4.92 9.50 4.33
C PRO A 186 5.32 8.05 4.63
N ALA A 187 6.39 7.60 3.98
CA ALA A 187 7.07 6.38 4.40
C ALA A 187 7.59 6.55 5.83
N LEU A 188 7.54 5.48 6.60
CA LEU A 188 8.12 5.44 7.95
C LEU A 188 9.64 5.44 7.87
N ASP A 189 10.29 5.93 8.90
CA ASP A 189 11.71 5.71 9.07
C ASP A 189 12.04 4.21 9.29
N GLY A 190 13.29 3.84 9.12
CA GLY A 190 13.71 2.44 9.14
C GLY A 190 13.47 1.74 10.48
N GLU A 191 13.61 2.44 11.59
CA GLU A 191 13.44 1.91 12.95
C GLU A 191 11.95 1.63 13.23
N ASN A 192 11.09 2.59 12.95
CA ASN A 192 9.64 2.43 13.10
C ASN A 192 9.10 1.32 12.18
N CYS A 193 9.57 1.26 10.94
CA CYS A 193 9.19 0.20 10.01
C CYS A 193 9.63 -1.18 10.54
N ARG A 194 10.88 -1.32 11.01
CA ARG A 194 11.40 -2.55 11.59
C ARG A 194 10.60 -3.00 12.81
N THR A 195 10.28 -2.08 13.71
CA THR A 195 9.49 -2.36 14.92
C THR A 195 8.10 -2.92 14.56
N ILE A 196 7.41 -2.33 13.58
CA ILE A 196 6.10 -2.83 13.14
C ILE A 196 6.22 -4.23 12.51
N VAL A 197 7.25 -4.46 11.68
CA VAL A 197 7.46 -5.77 11.06
C VAL A 197 7.80 -6.82 12.12
N ALA A 198 8.67 -6.51 13.10
CA ALA A 198 9.00 -7.40 14.20
C ALA A 198 7.77 -7.79 15.04
N ASN A 199 6.93 -6.82 15.38
CA ASN A 199 5.70 -7.07 16.11
C ASN A 199 4.70 -7.93 15.34
N ALA A 200 4.65 -7.81 14.02
CA ALA A 200 3.77 -8.60 13.17
C ALA A 200 4.30 -10.02 12.91
N MET A 201 5.61 -10.25 13.03
CA MET A 201 6.30 -11.50 12.70
C MET A 201 7.28 -11.89 13.82
N PRO A 202 6.81 -12.11 15.06
CA PRO A 202 7.68 -12.31 16.23
C PRO A 202 8.55 -13.60 16.17
N GLU A 203 8.14 -14.58 15.37
CA GLU A 203 8.86 -15.86 15.21
C GLU A 203 9.98 -15.79 14.14
N GLU A 204 10.04 -14.69 13.37
CA GLU A 204 11.04 -14.57 12.30
C GLU A 204 12.39 -14.09 12.85
N PRO A 205 13.51 -14.57 12.27
CA PRO A 205 14.84 -14.12 12.65
C PRO A 205 15.03 -12.62 12.45
N GLU A 206 15.70 -11.95 13.40
CA GLU A 206 15.95 -10.50 13.37
C GLU A 206 16.62 -10.02 12.06
N GLY A 207 17.53 -10.83 11.51
CA GLY A 207 18.17 -10.54 10.22
C GLY A 207 17.17 -10.45 9.07
N ARG A 208 16.17 -11.35 9.01
CA ARG A 208 15.11 -11.34 8.00
C ARG A 208 14.17 -10.16 8.19
N ILE A 209 13.80 -9.85 9.44
CA ILE A 209 12.97 -8.68 9.78
C ILE A 209 13.65 -7.40 9.30
N SER A 210 14.94 -7.23 9.60
CA SER A 210 15.74 -6.08 9.18
C SER A 210 15.80 -5.94 7.66
N ASP A 211 15.99 -7.05 6.94
CA ASP A 211 16.02 -7.04 5.48
C ASP A 211 14.67 -6.68 4.86
N LEU A 212 13.58 -7.27 5.37
CA LEU A 212 12.21 -6.96 4.92
C LEU A 212 11.87 -5.48 5.14
N ALA A 213 12.21 -4.92 6.31
CA ALA A 213 12.02 -3.52 6.59
C ALA A 213 12.78 -2.62 5.62
N ARG A 214 14.03 -2.97 5.28
CA ARG A 214 14.86 -2.24 4.30
C ARG A 214 14.32 -2.40 2.88
N LEU A 215 13.92 -3.62 2.46
CA LEU A 215 13.33 -3.88 1.14
C LEU A 215 12.01 -3.13 0.95
N SER A 216 11.27 -2.90 2.01
CA SER A 216 9.96 -2.22 1.96
C SER A 216 10.04 -0.70 1.88
N GLU A 217 11.20 -0.09 2.15
CA GLU A 217 11.43 1.37 2.13
C GLU A 217 10.39 2.14 2.95
N GLY A 218 10.22 1.75 4.21
CA GLY A 218 9.35 2.43 5.16
C GLY A 218 7.84 2.14 4.97
N ALA A 219 7.50 1.06 4.26
CA ALA A 219 6.12 0.62 4.07
C ALA A 219 5.91 -0.78 4.70
N PRO A 220 5.59 -0.89 6.00
CA PRO A 220 5.54 -2.17 6.72
C PRO A 220 4.56 -3.18 6.10
N GLY A 221 3.41 -2.76 5.61
CA GLY A 221 2.48 -3.63 4.88
C GLY A 221 3.09 -4.25 3.62
N ARG A 222 4.02 -3.55 2.96
CA ARG A 222 4.80 -4.12 1.85
C ARG A 222 5.79 -5.18 2.36
N ALA A 223 6.47 -4.94 3.49
CA ALA A 223 7.35 -5.93 4.10
C ALA A 223 6.59 -7.23 4.38
N LEU A 224 5.40 -7.13 4.99
CA LEU A 224 4.55 -8.29 5.27
C LEU A 224 4.10 -9.00 3.99
N SER A 225 3.75 -8.26 2.93
CA SER A 225 3.39 -8.84 1.63
C SER A 225 4.57 -9.56 0.96
N LEU A 226 5.78 -8.98 1.03
CA LEU A 226 7.00 -9.63 0.53
C LEU A 226 7.31 -10.92 1.27
N ALA A 227 7.13 -10.93 2.60
CA ALA A 227 7.34 -12.12 3.42
C ALA A 227 6.32 -13.22 3.10
N ALA A 228 5.02 -12.89 3.06
CA ALA A 228 3.93 -13.82 2.77
C ALA A 228 4.08 -14.46 1.39
N SER A 229 4.45 -13.69 0.37
CA SER A 229 4.70 -14.17 -1.00
C SER A 229 6.08 -14.79 -1.19
N ARG A 230 6.93 -14.83 -0.16
CA ARG A 230 8.34 -15.28 -0.22
C ARG A 230 9.18 -14.56 -1.26
N SER A 231 8.76 -13.37 -1.67
CA SER A 231 9.44 -12.57 -2.71
C SER A 231 10.81 -12.08 -2.26
N ASP A 232 11.04 -11.87 -0.96
CA ASP A 232 12.34 -11.54 -0.38
C ASP A 232 13.41 -12.61 -0.68
N GLY A 233 13.07 -13.89 -0.49
CA GLY A 233 13.95 -15.03 -0.79
C GLY A 233 14.20 -15.20 -2.29
N LEU A 234 13.14 -15.11 -3.11
CA LEU A 234 13.25 -15.21 -4.58
C LEU A 234 14.11 -14.08 -5.14
N TYR A 235 13.98 -12.87 -4.60
CA TYR A 235 14.81 -11.72 -5.00
C TYR A 235 16.29 -11.92 -4.69
N ARG A 236 16.63 -12.43 -3.49
CA ARG A 236 18.01 -12.75 -3.14
C ARG A 236 18.61 -13.77 -4.08
N THR A 237 17.85 -14.82 -4.41
CA THR A 237 18.26 -15.85 -5.39
C THR A 237 18.47 -15.22 -6.77
N ALA A 238 17.56 -14.33 -7.23
CA ALA A 238 17.72 -13.62 -8.49
C ALA A 238 19.01 -12.79 -8.52
N CYS A 239 19.27 -11.99 -7.48
CA CYS A 239 20.49 -11.19 -7.39
C CYS A 239 21.75 -12.06 -7.37
N ALA A 240 21.74 -13.19 -6.67
CA ALA A 240 22.86 -14.13 -6.66
C ALA A 240 23.13 -14.69 -8.07
N LEU A 241 22.11 -15.21 -8.76
CA LEU A 241 22.24 -15.71 -10.14
C LEU A 241 22.75 -14.63 -11.11
N LEU A 242 22.28 -13.38 -10.95
CA LEU A 242 22.73 -12.26 -11.78
C LEU A 242 24.20 -11.88 -11.53
N THR A 243 24.80 -12.26 -10.43
CA THR A 243 26.21 -11.95 -10.10
C THR A 243 27.17 -13.09 -10.41
N GLU A 244 26.68 -14.29 -10.74
CA GLU A 244 27.53 -15.42 -11.11
C GLU A 244 28.36 -15.13 -12.37
N PRO A 245 29.61 -15.59 -12.46
CA PRO A 245 30.46 -15.38 -13.66
C PRO A 245 29.81 -15.91 -14.94
N ARG A 246 29.18 -17.09 -14.85
CA ARG A 246 28.39 -17.71 -15.93
C ARG A 246 26.95 -17.81 -15.50
N LEU A 247 26.05 -17.09 -16.20
CA LEU A 247 24.61 -17.12 -15.89
C LEU A 247 24.05 -18.52 -16.18
N ASP A 248 23.42 -19.12 -15.18
CA ASP A 248 22.55 -20.27 -15.37
C ASP A 248 21.17 -19.80 -15.84
N GLU A 249 20.97 -19.84 -17.17
CA GLU A 249 19.74 -19.38 -17.81
C GLU A 249 18.53 -20.25 -17.43
N GLY A 250 18.76 -21.56 -17.24
CA GLY A 250 17.71 -22.49 -16.82
C GLY A 250 17.24 -22.22 -15.40
N ALA A 251 18.16 -22.00 -14.47
CA ALA A 251 17.83 -21.66 -13.08
C ALA A 251 17.10 -20.31 -13.00
N LEU A 252 17.53 -19.31 -13.80
CA LEU A 252 16.86 -18.01 -13.83
C LEU A 252 15.45 -18.11 -14.41
N ALA A 253 15.25 -18.85 -15.50
CA ALA A 253 13.93 -19.07 -16.10
C ALA A 253 12.98 -19.79 -15.12
N ALA A 254 13.44 -20.85 -14.45
CA ALA A 254 12.68 -21.58 -13.45
C ALA A 254 12.30 -20.70 -12.23
N LEU A 255 13.20 -19.80 -11.81
CA LEU A 255 12.93 -18.82 -10.78
C LEU A 255 11.81 -17.86 -11.20
N CYS A 256 11.87 -17.33 -12.43
CA CYS A 256 10.87 -16.41 -12.96
C CYS A 256 9.51 -17.08 -13.13
N GLU A 257 9.47 -18.32 -13.59
CA GLU A 257 8.24 -19.11 -13.67
C GLU A 257 7.62 -19.30 -12.27
N LYS A 258 8.43 -19.70 -11.28
CA LYS A 258 7.98 -19.86 -9.89
C LYS A 258 7.44 -18.55 -9.32
N TRP A 259 8.09 -17.42 -9.61
CA TRP A 259 7.69 -16.10 -9.12
C TRP A 259 6.45 -15.56 -9.86
N GLY A 260 6.28 -15.94 -11.14
CA GLY A 260 5.14 -15.55 -11.97
C GLY A 260 3.90 -16.43 -11.82
N LYS A 261 4.00 -17.61 -11.18
CA LYS A 261 2.86 -18.55 -11.05
C LYS A 261 1.68 -17.88 -10.37
N GLY A 262 0.51 -18.05 -10.99
CA GLY A 262 -0.77 -17.62 -10.44
C GLY A 262 -1.19 -18.46 -9.22
N GLY A 263 -2.28 -18.05 -8.58
CA GLY A 263 -2.84 -18.67 -7.37
C GLY A 263 -3.35 -17.57 -6.44
N ALA A 264 -3.86 -17.93 -5.28
CA ALA A 264 -4.34 -16.96 -4.28
C ALA A 264 -3.25 -15.93 -3.91
N ASP A 265 -1.97 -16.37 -3.85
CA ASP A 265 -0.82 -15.54 -3.54
C ASP A 265 -0.12 -14.97 -4.79
N GLY A 266 -0.58 -15.34 -5.98
CA GLY A 266 0.10 -14.99 -7.24
C GLY A 266 0.16 -13.49 -7.51
N GLN A 267 -0.89 -12.73 -7.16
CA GLN A 267 -0.87 -11.28 -7.30
C GLN A 267 0.15 -10.63 -6.35
N ALA A 268 0.20 -11.06 -5.09
CA ALA A 268 1.17 -10.56 -4.12
C ALA A 268 2.62 -10.87 -4.55
N ALA A 269 2.86 -12.03 -5.14
CA ALA A 269 4.17 -12.40 -5.68
C ALA A 269 4.56 -11.54 -6.88
N ARG A 270 3.64 -11.28 -7.84
CA ARG A 270 3.87 -10.39 -8.98
C ARG A 270 4.13 -8.95 -8.55
N ASP A 271 3.34 -8.45 -7.60
CA ASP A 271 3.54 -7.11 -7.02
C ASP A 271 4.90 -7.02 -6.31
N GLY A 272 5.29 -8.07 -5.58
CA GLY A 272 6.60 -8.18 -4.93
C GLY A 272 7.74 -8.17 -5.95
N ALA A 273 7.66 -8.96 -7.02
CA ALA A 273 8.64 -8.98 -8.09
C ALA A 273 8.76 -7.61 -8.77
N THR A 274 7.62 -7.02 -9.12
CA THR A 274 7.58 -5.69 -9.75
C THR A 274 8.21 -4.63 -8.85
N TRP A 275 7.91 -4.65 -7.56
CA TRP A 275 8.51 -3.73 -6.60
C TRP A 275 10.02 -3.90 -6.51
N LEU A 276 10.51 -5.13 -6.35
CA LEU A 276 11.93 -5.42 -6.11
C LEU A 276 12.80 -5.13 -7.35
N VAL A 277 12.33 -5.47 -8.56
CA VAL A 277 13.02 -5.11 -9.80
C VAL A 277 13.00 -3.59 -10.03
N SER A 278 11.87 -2.94 -9.76
CA SER A 278 11.75 -1.48 -9.82
C SER A 278 12.72 -0.80 -8.86
N ARG A 279 12.85 -1.31 -7.62
CA ARG A 279 13.82 -0.86 -6.62
C ARG A 279 15.25 -0.99 -7.15
N LEU A 280 15.61 -2.15 -7.70
CA LEU A 280 16.95 -2.42 -8.22
C LEU A 280 17.35 -1.42 -9.32
N LEU A 281 16.47 -1.20 -10.31
CA LEU A 281 16.69 -0.23 -11.39
C LEU A 281 16.83 1.21 -10.86
N ARG A 282 16.02 1.59 -9.89
CA ARG A 282 16.07 2.92 -9.27
C ARG A 282 17.37 3.13 -8.49
N LEU A 283 17.80 2.14 -7.70
CA LEU A 283 19.07 2.20 -6.95
C LEU A 283 20.27 2.26 -7.90
N ALA A 284 20.23 1.52 -9.01
CA ALA A 284 21.26 1.57 -10.04
C ALA A 284 21.32 2.96 -10.69
N ALA A 285 20.18 3.60 -10.98
CA ALA A 285 20.14 4.95 -11.53
C ALA A 285 20.72 5.99 -10.55
N LEU A 286 20.42 5.87 -9.26
CA LEU A 286 20.99 6.73 -8.22
C LEU A 286 22.50 6.51 -8.05
N SER A 287 22.95 5.28 -8.12
CA SER A 287 24.38 4.95 -8.09
C SER A 287 25.12 5.55 -9.28
N ALA A 288 24.54 5.45 -10.49
CA ALA A 288 25.12 6.03 -11.72
C ALA A 288 25.19 7.57 -11.70
N SER A 289 24.39 8.24 -10.87
CA SER A 289 24.43 9.71 -10.68
C SER A 289 25.41 10.18 -9.59
N GLY A 290 26.10 9.26 -8.91
CA GLY A 290 26.94 9.57 -7.74
C GLY A 290 26.15 9.87 -6.45
N SER A 291 24.81 9.70 -6.47
CA SER A 291 23.93 9.97 -5.34
C SER A 291 23.66 8.74 -4.46
N ALA A 292 24.56 7.77 -4.46
CA ALA A 292 24.41 6.48 -3.78
C ALA A 292 24.27 6.60 -2.23
N ASN A 293 24.68 7.71 -1.66
CA ASN A 293 24.69 7.93 -0.20
C ASN A 293 23.40 8.55 0.36
N SER A 294 22.32 8.60 -0.41
CA SER A 294 21.04 9.14 0.08
C SER A 294 20.43 8.22 1.15
N PRO A 295 19.92 8.77 2.28
CA PRO A 295 19.31 7.96 3.34
C PRO A 295 18.18 7.06 2.81
N GLY A 296 18.16 5.79 3.23
CA GLY A 296 17.15 4.82 2.82
C GLY A 296 17.41 4.11 1.49
N HIS A 297 18.52 4.39 0.79
CA HIS A 297 18.84 3.85 -0.53
C HIS A 297 20.01 2.84 -0.52
N HIS A 298 20.23 2.18 0.61
CA HIS A 298 21.32 1.21 0.73
C HIS A 298 20.90 -0.20 0.25
N PRO A 299 21.82 -0.93 -0.41
CA PRO A 299 21.60 -2.34 -0.73
C PRO A 299 21.34 -3.17 0.53
N VAL A 300 20.47 -4.17 0.42
CA VAL A 300 20.11 -5.07 1.53
C VAL A 300 21.14 -6.19 1.70
N CYS A 301 21.75 -6.63 0.62
CA CYS A 301 22.78 -7.67 0.64
C CYS A 301 23.90 -7.39 -0.39
N SER A 302 25.02 -8.12 -0.26
CA SER A 302 26.17 -8.00 -1.16
C SER A 302 25.84 -8.28 -2.62
N PHE A 303 24.94 -9.23 -2.90
CA PHE A 303 24.52 -9.54 -4.26
C PHE A 303 23.72 -8.40 -4.89
N GLU A 304 22.81 -7.76 -4.14
CA GLU A 304 22.09 -6.57 -4.61
C GLU A 304 23.09 -5.45 -4.92
N ALA A 305 24.04 -5.20 -4.03
CA ALA A 305 25.09 -4.19 -4.24
C ALA A 305 25.92 -4.46 -5.50
N ALA A 306 26.28 -5.70 -5.74
CA ALA A 306 27.04 -6.10 -6.93
C ALA A 306 26.24 -5.86 -8.22
N VAL A 307 24.96 -6.23 -8.27
CA VAL A 307 24.10 -5.99 -9.43
C VAL A 307 23.94 -4.48 -9.68
N ILE A 308 23.69 -3.70 -8.64
CA ILE A 308 23.58 -2.23 -8.74
C ILE A 308 24.86 -1.62 -9.31
N SER A 309 26.02 -2.02 -8.81
CA SER A 309 27.32 -1.52 -9.27
C SER A 309 27.58 -1.85 -10.75
N VAL A 310 27.29 -3.08 -11.17
CA VAL A 310 27.44 -3.50 -12.57
C VAL A 310 26.52 -2.71 -13.49
N LEU A 311 25.26 -2.48 -13.10
CA LEU A 311 24.31 -1.69 -13.88
C LEU A 311 24.74 -0.23 -14.00
N ALA A 312 25.19 0.38 -12.89
CA ALA A 312 25.66 1.75 -12.86
C ALA A 312 26.94 1.99 -13.69
N LEU A 313 27.79 0.96 -13.84
CA LEU A 313 28.96 1.01 -14.70
C LEU A 313 28.62 0.87 -16.18
N ARG A 314 27.57 0.12 -16.52
CA ARG A 314 27.17 -0.16 -17.91
C ARG A 314 26.25 0.88 -18.52
N HIS A 315 25.45 1.53 -17.70
CA HIS A 315 24.39 2.43 -18.13
C HIS A 315 24.48 3.76 -17.40
N ASN A 316 24.15 4.85 -18.07
CA ASN A 316 24.02 6.15 -17.43
C ASN A 316 22.67 6.28 -16.70
N GLN A 317 22.56 7.28 -15.84
CA GLN A 317 21.35 7.57 -15.05
C GLN A 317 20.09 7.68 -15.91
N ALA A 318 20.16 8.39 -17.06
CA ALA A 318 19.00 8.62 -17.92
C ALA A 318 18.48 7.31 -18.52
N SER A 319 19.36 6.44 -19.00
CA SER A 319 19.00 5.12 -19.55
C SER A 319 18.37 4.21 -18.50
N LEU A 320 18.88 4.20 -17.27
CA LEU A 320 18.32 3.41 -16.18
C LEU A 320 16.96 3.96 -15.72
N ALA A 321 16.79 5.28 -15.68
CA ALA A 321 15.53 5.93 -15.36
C ALA A 321 14.45 5.64 -16.42
N ASP A 322 14.80 5.69 -17.70
CA ASP A 322 13.89 5.34 -18.80
C ASP A 322 13.51 3.85 -18.77
N ARG A 323 14.49 2.98 -18.52
CA ARG A 323 14.23 1.54 -18.33
C ARG A 323 13.30 1.27 -17.16
N HIS A 324 13.51 1.93 -16.01
CA HIS A 324 12.62 1.85 -14.86
C HIS A 324 11.19 2.28 -15.23
N ALA A 325 11.03 3.42 -15.90
CA ALA A 325 9.72 3.92 -16.32
C ALA A 325 9.01 2.96 -17.29
N THR A 326 9.79 2.36 -18.23
CA THR A 326 9.27 1.37 -19.17
C THR A 326 8.87 0.08 -18.46
N PHE A 327 9.71 -0.43 -17.55
CA PHE A 327 9.41 -1.62 -16.76
C PHE A 327 8.10 -1.45 -15.96
N VAL A 328 7.95 -0.35 -15.22
CA VAL A 328 6.74 -0.07 -14.41
C VAL A 328 5.48 0.03 -15.28
N ARG A 329 5.57 0.66 -16.46
CA ARG A 329 4.44 0.73 -17.41
C ARG A 329 4.07 -0.65 -17.95
N SER A 330 5.07 -1.43 -18.39
CA SER A 330 4.84 -2.77 -18.93
C SER A 330 4.26 -3.72 -17.87
N ALA A 331 4.81 -3.72 -16.65
CA ALA A 331 4.27 -4.52 -15.56
C ALA A 331 2.80 -4.19 -15.26
N ALA A 332 2.43 -2.91 -15.28
CA ALA A 332 1.03 -2.49 -15.07
C ALA A 332 0.09 -2.91 -16.21
N GLN A 333 0.60 -3.11 -17.43
CA GLN A 333 -0.19 -3.58 -18.58
C GLN A 333 -0.38 -5.11 -18.57
N MET A 334 0.58 -5.86 -17.99
CA MET A 334 0.52 -7.32 -17.93
C MET A 334 -0.76 -7.82 -17.25
N ASP A 335 -1.19 -7.16 -16.18
CA ASP A 335 -2.41 -7.49 -15.45
C ASP A 335 -3.68 -7.34 -16.33
N GLY A 336 -3.66 -6.41 -17.30
CA GLY A 336 -4.79 -6.15 -18.19
C GLY A 336 -4.84 -7.02 -19.46
N LEU A 337 -3.70 -7.57 -19.90
CA LEU A 337 -3.54 -8.23 -21.20
C LEU A 337 -3.38 -9.76 -21.11
N TYR A 338 -3.47 -10.36 -19.94
CA TYR A 338 -3.31 -11.81 -19.71
C TYR A 338 -1.98 -12.38 -20.23
N LEU A 339 -0.92 -11.62 -20.20
CA LEU A 339 0.39 -12.04 -20.66
C LEU A 339 1.12 -12.82 -19.54
N ASP A 340 2.03 -13.71 -19.96
CA ASP A 340 2.85 -14.50 -19.04
C ASP A 340 3.83 -13.60 -18.29
N PHE A 341 3.56 -13.39 -16.98
CA PHE A 341 4.40 -12.57 -16.11
C PHE A 341 5.78 -13.19 -15.91
N GLY A 342 5.89 -14.52 -15.84
CA GLY A 342 7.17 -15.22 -15.69
C GLY A 342 8.09 -14.96 -16.87
N HIS A 343 7.55 -15.03 -18.09
CA HIS A 343 8.28 -14.69 -19.30
C HIS A 343 8.71 -13.20 -19.35
N PHE A 344 7.79 -12.30 -18.99
CA PHE A 344 8.10 -10.87 -18.86
C PHE A 344 9.24 -10.64 -17.88
N LEU A 345 9.16 -11.21 -16.67
CA LEU A 345 10.17 -11.06 -15.63
C LEU A 345 11.52 -11.64 -16.08
N SER A 346 11.51 -12.78 -16.75
CA SER A 346 12.70 -13.40 -17.31
C SER A 346 13.41 -12.46 -18.29
N ARG A 347 12.68 -11.87 -19.23
CA ARG A 347 13.22 -10.88 -20.17
C ARG A 347 13.87 -9.69 -19.47
N GLU A 348 13.24 -9.19 -18.40
CA GLU A 348 13.77 -8.06 -17.64
C GLU A 348 15.04 -8.43 -16.87
N LEU A 349 15.09 -9.61 -16.25
CA LEU A 349 16.28 -10.08 -15.53
C LEU A 349 17.45 -10.40 -16.48
N PHE A 350 17.18 -10.95 -17.67
CA PHE A 350 18.20 -11.11 -18.72
C PHE A 350 18.78 -9.77 -19.15
N TRP A 351 17.95 -8.75 -19.32
CA TRP A 351 18.43 -7.40 -19.63
C TRP A 351 19.34 -6.84 -18.54
N LEU A 352 18.98 -7.04 -17.26
CA LEU A 352 19.80 -6.62 -16.11
C LEU A 352 21.19 -7.28 -16.15
N ARG A 353 21.29 -8.48 -16.68
CA ARG A 353 22.56 -9.18 -16.87
C ARG A 353 23.36 -8.65 -18.07
N GLY A 354 22.77 -7.88 -18.97
CA GLY A 354 23.37 -7.39 -20.22
C GLY A 354 23.29 -8.39 -21.36
N LYS A 355 22.34 -9.31 -21.32
CA LYS A 355 21.97 -10.21 -22.41
C LYS A 355 20.58 -9.85 -22.93
N SER A 356 20.39 -9.85 -24.25
CA SER A 356 19.03 -9.94 -24.83
C SER A 356 18.61 -11.41 -24.83
N LEU A 357 17.31 -11.67 -24.61
CA LEU A 357 16.75 -13.00 -24.90
C LEU A 357 16.98 -13.31 -26.39
N PRO A 358 17.32 -14.54 -26.71
CA PRO A 358 17.45 -14.99 -28.12
C PRO A 358 16.12 -14.82 -28.87
#